data_bf6ad752e091fa4f48638449d9225849
#
_entry.id   bf6ad752e091fa4f48638449d9225849
#
_cell.length_a   1.000
_cell.length_b   1.000
_cell.length_c   1.000
_cell.angle_alpha   90.00
_cell.angle_beta   90.00
_cell.angle_gamma   90.00
#
_symmetry.space_group_name_H-M   'P 1'
#
loop_
_entity.id
_entity.type
_entity.pdbx_description
1 polymer ?
#
loop_
_entity_poly.entity_id
_entity_poly.type
_entity_poly.pdbx_seq_one_letter_code
_entity_poly.pdbx_strand_id
1 'polypeptide(L)'
;MFELQVVSNTPMNAVDDADVVAETFLVQIGYLPKGYDPHTGDLSVRDSIPYRLFMRYLMDKPDKAWTVDELAALLETTRPTIYRHINKLKSMDLLESLDVMTADGQVRKGYRIRYGDLTKAWSFTEANVSLAMENYRKTAARLQELTRQRAEQS
;
A
#
# COMPACT_ATOMS: atom_id res chain seq x y z
N MET A 1 -5.10 -4.61 -10.80
CA MET A 1 -4.21 -3.60 -11.45
C MET A 1 -3.23 -3.09 -10.41
N PHE A 2 -1.95 -3.03 -10.78
CA PHE A 2 -0.94 -2.45 -9.89
C PHE A 2 -0.99 -0.92 -9.96
N GLU A 3 -1.09 -0.28 -8.82
CA GLU A 3 -1.07 1.18 -8.71
C GLU A 3 -0.21 1.57 -7.51
N LEU A 4 0.71 2.50 -7.73
CA LEU A 4 1.51 3.10 -6.67
C LEU A 4 1.62 4.61 -6.92
N GLN A 5 1.25 5.39 -5.90
CA GLN A 5 1.41 6.83 -5.94
C GLN A 5 2.61 7.23 -5.07
N VAL A 6 3.57 7.93 -5.65
CA VAL A 6 4.73 8.44 -4.92
C VAL A 6 4.49 9.92 -4.61
N VAL A 7 4.37 10.26 -3.33
CA VAL A 7 4.07 11.61 -2.87
C VAL A 7 5.32 12.34 -2.38
N SER A 8 6.27 11.60 -1.80
CA SER A 8 7.52 12.17 -1.27
C SER A 8 8.64 11.15 -1.38
N ASN A 9 9.87 11.63 -1.44
CA ASN A 9 11.05 10.76 -1.50
C ASN A 9 12.02 10.97 -0.33
N THR A 10 11.57 11.62 0.76
CA THR A 10 12.41 11.85 1.92
C THR A 10 12.58 10.57 2.72
N PRO A 11 13.81 10.08 2.96
CA PRO A 11 14.01 8.87 3.76
C PRO A 11 13.80 9.13 5.25
N MET A 12 13.34 8.11 5.96
CA MET A 12 13.03 8.18 7.39
C MET A 12 13.83 7.17 8.22
N ASN A 13 14.94 6.68 7.68
CA ASN A 13 15.74 5.61 8.30
C ASN A 13 16.46 6.01 9.59
N ALA A 14 16.54 7.30 9.90
CA ALA A 14 17.18 7.83 11.11
C ALA A 14 16.18 8.23 12.20
N VAL A 15 14.89 7.99 12.01
CA VAL A 15 13.82 8.34 12.95
C VAL A 15 13.46 7.11 13.78
N ASP A 16 13.36 7.27 15.12
CA ASP A 16 13.12 6.15 16.03
C ASP A 16 11.67 6.03 16.52
N ASP A 17 10.78 6.97 16.15
CA ASP A 17 9.37 6.91 16.51
C ASP A 17 8.58 6.13 15.45
N ALA A 18 8.09 4.95 15.81
CA ALA A 18 7.38 4.07 14.88
C ALA A 18 6.13 4.72 14.29
N ASP A 19 5.39 5.50 15.06
CA ASP A 19 4.18 6.17 14.55
C ASP A 19 4.51 7.26 13.55
N VAL A 20 5.55 8.05 13.81
CA VAL A 20 6.01 9.09 12.87
C VAL A 20 6.48 8.45 11.57
N VAL A 21 7.26 7.37 11.65
CA VAL A 21 7.73 6.65 10.47
C VAL A 21 6.56 6.05 9.70
N ALA A 22 5.61 5.42 10.40
CA ALA A 22 4.43 4.82 9.77
C ALA A 22 3.58 5.85 9.04
N GLU A 23 3.24 6.95 9.70
CA GLU A 23 2.45 8.02 9.09
C GLU A 23 3.15 8.57 7.85
N THR A 24 4.45 8.82 7.95
CA THR A 24 5.24 9.35 6.85
C THR A 24 5.28 8.37 5.69
N PHE A 25 5.57 7.10 5.94
CA PHE A 25 5.60 6.08 4.90
C PHE A 25 4.25 5.97 4.19
N LEU A 26 3.16 5.90 4.95
CA LEU A 26 1.82 5.72 4.39
C LEU A 26 1.36 6.94 3.58
N VAL A 27 1.80 8.14 3.95
CA VAL A 27 1.57 9.33 3.13
C VAL A 27 2.46 9.30 1.89
N GLN A 28 3.72 8.92 2.03
CA GLN A 28 4.68 8.87 0.90
C GLN A 28 4.20 7.97 -0.23
N ILE A 29 3.57 6.84 0.10
CA ILE A 29 3.08 5.89 -0.91
C ILE A 29 1.64 6.16 -1.35
N GLY A 30 1.00 7.19 -0.80
CA GLY A 30 -0.36 7.59 -1.20
C GLY A 30 -1.48 6.81 -0.53
N TYR A 31 -1.20 6.01 0.50
CA TYR A 31 -2.25 5.30 1.24
C TYR A 31 -3.03 6.24 2.17
N LEU A 32 -2.35 7.12 2.89
CA LEU A 32 -2.97 8.17 3.69
C LEU A 32 -3.04 9.48 2.90
N PRO A 33 -3.99 10.38 3.23
CA PRO A 33 -4.19 11.61 2.48
C PRO A 33 -2.95 12.50 2.42
N LYS A 34 -2.74 13.08 1.24
CA LYS A 34 -1.71 14.10 1.01
C LYS A 34 -2.01 15.34 1.84
N GLY A 35 -0.95 15.95 2.39
CA GLY A 35 -1.05 17.17 3.19
C GLY A 35 -1.04 16.94 4.69
N TYR A 36 -1.08 15.69 5.14
CA TYR A 36 -0.87 15.37 6.55
C TYR A 36 0.60 15.56 6.91
N ASP A 37 0.84 16.27 8.02
CA ASP A 37 2.19 16.50 8.53
C ASP A 37 2.30 15.92 9.94
N PRO A 38 3.08 14.84 10.15
CA PRO A 38 3.25 14.25 11.47
C PRO A 38 3.94 15.18 12.49
N HIS A 39 4.60 16.25 12.03
CA HIS A 39 5.28 17.21 12.92
C HIS A 39 4.33 18.27 13.50
N THR A 40 3.10 18.38 13.01
CA THR A 40 2.14 19.37 13.53
C THR A 40 1.49 18.96 14.85
N GLY A 41 1.68 17.70 15.26
CA GLY A 41 1.06 17.16 16.47
C GLY A 41 -0.41 16.78 16.33
N ASP A 42 -0.96 16.80 15.11
CA ASP A 42 -2.30 16.30 14.84
C ASP A 42 -2.31 14.77 14.90
N LEU A 43 -2.92 14.22 15.96
CA LEU A 43 -2.99 12.78 16.18
C LEU A 43 -4.25 12.14 15.58
N SER A 44 -5.11 12.92 14.92
CA SER A 44 -6.37 12.40 14.38
C SER A 44 -6.17 11.29 13.34
N VAL A 45 -5.06 11.33 12.59
CA VAL A 45 -4.70 10.30 11.61
C VAL A 45 -4.46 8.96 12.30
N ARG A 46 -3.86 8.95 13.49
CA ARG A 46 -3.59 7.72 14.26
C ARG A 46 -4.86 7.03 14.75
N ASP A 47 -5.96 7.77 14.84
CA ASP A 47 -7.27 7.23 15.19
C ASP A 47 -8.10 6.85 13.97
N SER A 48 -7.62 7.16 12.77
CA SER A 48 -8.34 6.83 11.54
C SER A 48 -8.36 5.32 11.28
N ILE A 49 -9.40 4.87 10.59
CA ILE A 49 -9.55 3.46 10.25
C ILE A 49 -8.38 2.94 9.41
N PRO A 50 -7.95 3.63 8.32
CA PRO A 50 -6.83 3.12 7.52
C PRO A 50 -5.52 3.00 8.30
N TYR A 51 -5.21 3.96 9.18
CA TYR A 51 -3.99 3.89 9.99
C TYR A 51 -4.05 2.74 10.99
N ARG A 52 -5.18 2.61 11.73
CA ARG A 52 -5.34 1.53 12.71
C ARG A 52 -5.34 0.16 12.05
N LEU A 53 -5.98 0.03 10.89
CA LEU A 53 -5.96 -1.22 10.12
C LEU A 53 -4.53 -1.64 9.79
N PHE A 54 -3.74 -0.71 9.29
CA PHE A 54 -2.35 -1.00 8.92
C PHE A 54 -1.47 -1.27 10.14
N MET A 55 -1.46 -0.36 11.12
CA MET A 55 -0.50 -0.45 12.23
C MET A 55 -0.91 -1.41 13.33
N ARG A 56 -2.18 -1.38 13.76
CA ARG A 56 -2.62 -2.19 14.91
C ARG A 56 -2.93 -3.64 14.57
N TYR A 57 -3.17 -3.94 13.29
CA TYR A 57 -3.53 -5.30 12.87
C TYR A 57 -2.50 -5.87 11.90
N LEU A 58 -2.32 -5.26 10.74
CA LEU A 58 -1.43 -5.81 9.72
C LEU A 58 0.04 -5.83 10.16
N MET A 59 0.53 -4.73 10.74
CA MET A 59 1.93 -4.65 11.16
C MET A 59 2.19 -5.30 12.52
N ASP A 60 1.24 -5.17 13.44
CA ASP A 60 1.41 -5.68 14.80
C ASP A 60 1.40 -7.21 14.85
N LYS A 61 0.66 -7.85 13.95
CA LYS A 61 0.61 -9.31 13.80
C LYS A 61 0.81 -9.69 12.34
N PRO A 62 2.04 -9.57 11.82
CA PRO A 62 2.29 -9.70 10.39
C PRO A 62 2.06 -11.11 9.84
N ASP A 63 2.10 -12.13 10.69
CA ASP A 63 1.88 -13.52 10.26
C ASP A 63 0.41 -13.91 10.20
N LYS A 64 -0.47 -13.11 10.81
CA LYS A 64 -1.89 -13.41 10.82
C LYS A 64 -2.55 -12.88 9.56
N ALA A 65 -3.34 -13.73 8.90
CA ALA A 65 -4.23 -13.33 7.81
C ALA A 65 -5.59 -12.93 8.40
N TRP A 66 -5.96 -11.66 8.25
CA TRP A 66 -7.18 -11.08 8.82
C TRP A 66 -8.32 -11.15 7.81
N THR A 67 -9.48 -11.65 8.24
CA THR A 67 -10.67 -11.58 7.39
C THR A 67 -11.30 -10.18 7.45
N VAL A 68 -12.06 -9.84 6.43
CA VAL A 68 -12.75 -8.55 6.38
C VAL A 68 -13.75 -8.43 7.53
N ASP A 69 -14.44 -9.53 7.87
CA ASP A 69 -15.40 -9.54 8.97
C ASP A 69 -14.75 -9.25 10.32
N GLU A 70 -13.59 -9.87 10.59
CA GLU A 70 -12.82 -9.59 11.81
C GLU A 70 -12.42 -8.12 11.90
N LEU A 71 -11.87 -7.57 10.82
CA LEU A 71 -11.40 -6.19 10.79
C LEU A 71 -12.57 -5.20 10.91
N ALA A 72 -13.70 -5.47 10.27
CA ALA A 72 -14.88 -4.63 10.39
C ALA A 72 -15.38 -4.58 11.83
N ALA A 73 -15.42 -5.74 12.50
CA ALA A 73 -15.85 -5.81 13.89
C ALA A 73 -14.87 -5.10 14.83
N LEU A 74 -13.57 -5.34 14.68
CA LEU A 74 -12.53 -4.76 15.56
C LEU A 74 -12.39 -3.25 15.37
N LEU A 75 -12.55 -2.77 14.15
CA LEU A 75 -12.45 -1.34 13.83
C LEU A 75 -13.80 -0.61 13.90
N GLU A 76 -14.86 -1.34 14.27
CA GLU A 76 -16.20 -0.79 14.41
C GLU A 76 -16.67 -0.04 13.17
N THR A 77 -16.53 -0.69 12.01
CA THR A 77 -16.89 -0.11 10.73
C THR A 77 -17.57 -1.16 9.84
N THR A 78 -17.84 -0.80 8.60
CA THR A 78 -18.53 -1.64 7.62
C THR A 78 -17.56 -2.44 6.77
N ARG A 79 -18.03 -3.57 6.22
CA ARG A 79 -17.24 -4.36 5.27
C ARG A 79 -16.80 -3.54 4.04
N PRO A 80 -17.68 -2.75 3.39
CA PRO A 80 -17.23 -1.93 2.27
C PRO A 80 -16.09 -0.97 2.60
N THR A 81 -16.09 -0.38 3.80
CA THR A 81 -15.00 0.48 4.25
C THR A 81 -13.69 -0.31 4.36
N ILE A 82 -13.74 -1.50 4.96
CA ILE A 82 -12.55 -2.35 5.08
C ILE A 82 -12.04 -2.76 3.69
N TYR A 83 -12.93 -3.20 2.79
CA TYR A 83 -12.54 -3.56 1.42
C TYR A 83 -11.87 -2.41 0.69
N ARG A 84 -12.35 -1.18 0.88
CA ARG A 84 -11.75 -0.02 0.24
C ARG A 84 -10.27 0.15 0.63
N HIS A 85 -9.96 0.02 1.91
CA HIS A 85 -8.59 0.15 2.40
C HIS A 85 -7.72 -1.06 2.04
N ILE A 86 -8.27 -2.27 2.15
CA ILE A 86 -7.58 -3.50 1.75
C ILE A 86 -7.25 -3.46 0.26
N ASN A 87 -8.21 -3.07 -0.58
CA ASN A 87 -7.99 -3.02 -2.03
C ASN A 87 -6.92 -1.99 -2.41
N LYS A 88 -6.86 -0.87 -1.69
CA LYS A 88 -5.83 0.14 -1.91
C LYS A 88 -4.44 -0.41 -1.63
N LEU A 89 -4.26 -1.10 -0.51
CA LEU A 89 -2.98 -1.75 -0.17
C LEU A 89 -2.66 -2.91 -1.11
N LYS A 90 -3.67 -3.66 -1.55
CA LYS A 90 -3.48 -4.73 -2.54
C LYS A 90 -3.02 -4.18 -3.87
N SER A 91 -3.54 -3.04 -4.30
CA SER A 91 -3.13 -2.42 -5.57
C SER A 91 -1.65 -2.02 -5.56
N MET A 92 -1.09 -1.79 -4.37
CA MET A 92 0.34 -1.51 -4.17
C MET A 92 1.18 -2.78 -4.04
N ASP A 93 0.57 -3.97 -4.13
CA ASP A 93 1.19 -5.28 -3.93
C ASP A 93 1.78 -5.52 -2.53
N LEU A 94 1.33 -4.75 -1.53
CA LEU A 94 1.81 -4.88 -0.16
C LEU A 94 1.13 -5.99 0.62
N LEU A 95 -0.06 -6.42 0.18
CA LEU A 95 -0.83 -7.47 0.84
C LEU A 95 -0.93 -8.71 -0.03
N GLU A 96 -1.03 -9.86 0.62
CA GLU A 96 -1.43 -11.11 -0.01
C GLU A 96 -2.69 -11.65 0.66
N SER A 97 -3.46 -12.44 -0.09
CA SER A 97 -4.65 -13.10 0.44
C SER A 97 -4.37 -14.58 0.64
N LEU A 98 -4.88 -15.12 1.75
CA LEU A 98 -4.76 -16.53 2.11
C LEU A 98 -6.14 -17.04 2.47
N ASP A 99 -6.37 -18.33 2.28
CA ASP A 99 -7.60 -18.96 2.77
C ASP A 99 -7.49 -19.19 4.27
N VAL A 100 -8.49 -18.73 5.01
CA VAL A 100 -8.56 -18.83 6.47
C VAL A 100 -9.81 -19.61 6.84
N MET A 101 -9.65 -20.60 7.71
CA MET A 101 -10.81 -21.30 8.27
C MET A 101 -11.32 -20.52 9.48
N THR A 102 -12.60 -20.13 9.44
CA THR A 102 -13.24 -19.40 10.53
C THR A 102 -13.74 -20.37 11.60
N ALA A 103 -14.14 -19.83 12.77
CA ALA A 103 -14.61 -20.62 13.90
C ALA A 103 -15.86 -21.46 13.57
N ASP A 104 -16.67 -21.02 12.60
CA ASP A 104 -17.85 -21.73 12.12
C ASP A 104 -17.56 -22.79 11.06
N GLY A 105 -16.28 -23.05 10.78
CA GLY A 105 -15.84 -24.07 9.83
C GLY A 105 -15.87 -23.64 8.36
N GLN A 106 -16.13 -22.38 8.07
CA GLN A 106 -16.13 -21.86 6.71
C GLN A 106 -14.76 -21.35 6.31
N VAL A 107 -14.47 -21.42 4.99
CA VAL A 107 -13.23 -20.87 4.44
C VAL A 107 -13.51 -19.47 3.94
N ARG A 108 -12.69 -18.50 4.37
CA ARG A 108 -12.79 -17.08 4.00
C ARG A 108 -11.44 -16.56 3.55
N LYS A 109 -11.45 -15.52 2.74
CA LYS A 109 -10.20 -14.82 2.41
C LYS A 109 -9.73 -13.99 3.60
N GLY A 110 -8.47 -14.21 3.98
CA GLY A 110 -7.78 -13.38 4.95
C GLY A 110 -6.64 -12.62 4.26
N TYR A 111 -6.25 -11.50 4.83
CA TYR A 111 -5.24 -10.60 4.25
C TYR A 111 -4.14 -10.35 5.26
N ARG A 112 -2.91 -10.33 4.79
CA ARG A 112 -1.73 -10.00 5.61
C ARG A 112 -0.71 -9.26 4.77
N ILE A 113 0.26 -8.62 5.44
CA ILE A 113 1.44 -8.09 4.75
C ILE A 113 2.10 -9.24 3.97
N ARG A 114 2.41 -9.01 2.71
CA ARG A 114 3.02 -10.03 1.85
C ARG A 114 4.26 -10.61 2.51
N TYR A 115 4.36 -11.95 2.53
CA TYR A 115 5.43 -12.72 3.18
C TYR A 115 5.52 -12.52 4.71
N GLY A 116 4.56 -11.83 5.34
CA GLY A 116 4.63 -11.51 6.76
C GLY A 116 5.74 -10.52 7.12
N ASP A 117 6.24 -9.74 6.17
CA ASP A 117 7.38 -8.85 6.34
C ASP A 117 7.27 -7.66 5.39
N LEU A 118 7.20 -6.45 5.93
CA LEU A 118 6.99 -5.24 5.12
C LEU A 118 8.17 -4.97 4.18
N THR A 119 9.39 -5.24 4.60
CA THR A 119 10.57 -5.02 3.77
C THR A 119 10.54 -5.94 2.54
N LYS A 120 10.18 -7.21 2.75
CA LYS A 120 10.03 -8.18 1.64
C LYS A 120 8.87 -7.82 0.73
N ALA A 121 7.75 -7.39 1.31
CA ALA A 121 6.60 -6.92 0.54
C ALA A 121 6.99 -5.72 -0.31
N TRP A 122 7.72 -4.78 0.26
CA TRP A 122 8.20 -3.59 -0.46
C TRP A 122 9.15 -3.95 -1.60
N SER A 123 10.03 -4.93 -1.40
CA SER A 123 10.92 -5.41 -2.47
C SER A 123 10.12 -5.90 -3.69
N PHE A 124 9.01 -6.57 -3.45
CA PHE A 124 8.12 -7.01 -4.52
C PHE A 124 7.48 -5.81 -5.24
N THR A 125 6.99 -4.83 -4.48
CA THR A 125 6.44 -3.59 -5.02
C THR A 125 7.48 -2.83 -5.85
N GLU A 126 8.69 -2.72 -5.31
CA GLU A 126 9.81 -2.04 -5.97
C GLU A 126 10.18 -2.70 -7.31
N ALA A 127 10.17 -4.04 -7.36
CA ALA A 127 10.42 -4.76 -8.61
C ALA A 127 9.36 -4.43 -9.67
N ASN A 128 8.11 -4.32 -9.28
CA ASN A 128 7.03 -3.93 -10.19
C ASN A 128 7.18 -2.49 -10.69
N VAL A 129 7.60 -1.58 -9.81
CA VAL A 129 7.88 -0.19 -10.19
C VAL A 129 9.02 -0.13 -11.19
N SER A 130 10.11 -0.86 -10.92
CA SER A 130 11.28 -0.91 -11.80
C SER A 130 10.93 -1.42 -13.19
N LEU A 131 10.12 -2.48 -13.26
CA LEU A 131 9.64 -3.02 -14.52
C LEU A 131 8.78 -2.01 -15.29
N ALA A 132 7.88 -1.33 -14.58
CA ALA A 132 7.04 -0.29 -15.20
C ALA A 132 7.89 0.86 -15.75
N MET A 133 8.91 1.30 -14.99
CA MET A 133 9.81 2.36 -15.43
C MET A 133 10.58 1.95 -16.70
N GLU A 134 11.05 0.71 -16.75
CA GLU A 134 11.72 0.19 -17.95
C GLU A 134 10.78 0.18 -19.15
N ASN A 135 9.55 -0.27 -18.96
CA ASN A 135 8.55 -0.31 -20.03
C ASN A 135 8.19 1.10 -20.51
N TYR A 136 8.05 2.05 -19.58
CA TYR A 136 7.76 3.45 -19.93
C TYR A 136 8.91 4.07 -20.70
N ARG A 137 10.14 3.74 -20.37
CA ARG A 137 11.31 4.21 -21.12
C ARG A 137 11.28 3.74 -22.58
N LYS A 138 10.94 2.46 -22.79
CA LYS A 138 10.80 1.89 -24.13
C LYS A 138 9.67 2.59 -24.91
N THR A 139 8.57 2.87 -24.25
CA THR A 139 7.44 3.59 -24.86
C THR A 139 7.82 5.02 -25.24
N ALA A 140 8.53 5.73 -24.35
CA ALA A 140 8.99 7.09 -24.64
C ALA A 140 9.97 7.10 -25.82
N ALA A 141 10.89 6.14 -25.87
CA ALA A 141 11.84 6.02 -26.98
C ALA A 141 11.12 5.75 -28.30
N ARG A 142 10.10 4.86 -28.27
CA ARG A 142 9.31 4.55 -29.45
C ARG A 142 8.53 5.77 -29.94
N LEU A 143 7.94 6.52 -29.03
CA LEU A 143 7.22 7.74 -29.37
C LEU A 143 8.16 8.76 -30.03
N GLN A 144 9.36 8.96 -29.48
CA GLN A 144 10.34 9.87 -30.06
C GLN A 144 10.73 9.45 -31.48
N GLU A 145 10.96 8.16 -31.71
CA GLU A 145 11.31 7.62 -33.01
C GLU A 145 10.20 7.82 -34.05
N LEU A 146 8.97 7.49 -33.67
CA LEU A 146 7.81 7.64 -34.57
C LEU A 146 7.56 9.11 -34.92
N THR A 147 7.72 10.00 -33.95
CA THR A 147 7.53 11.44 -34.15
C THR A 147 8.59 11.99 -35.11
N ARG A 148 9.85 11.54 -34.98
CA ARG A 148 10.93 11.96 -35.87
C ARG A 148 10.68 11.47 -37.30
N GLN A 149 10.29 10.20 -37.47
CA GLN A 149 9.94 9.65 -38.79
C GLN A 149 8.81 10.43 -39.46
N ARG A 150 7.80 10.78 -38.65
CA ARG A 150 6.64 11.55 -39.13
C ARG A 150 7.05 12.94 -39.63
N ALA A 151 7.99 13.60 -38.94
CA ALA A 151 8.49 14.92 -39.34
C ALA A 151 9.30 14.84 -40.64
N GLU A 152 10.07 13.75 -40.84
CA GLU A 152 10.85 13.54 -42.05
C GLU A 152 10.00 13.28 -43.28
N GLN A 153 8.75 12.81 -43.11
CA GLN A 153 7.82 12.53 -44.20
C GLN A 153 7.00 13.75 -44.62
N SER A 154 7.11 14.86 -43.91
CA SER A 154 6.33 16.07 -44.16
C SER A 154 6.99 16.99 -45.19
#